data_2a5b492fd69e48b444d1dca5b3e4c796
#
_entry.id   2a5b492fd69e48b444d1dca5b3e4c796
#
_cell.length_a   1.000
_cell.length_b   1.000
_cell.length_c   1.000
_cell.angle_alpha   90.00
_cell.angle_beta   90.00
_cell.angle_gamma   90.00
#
_symmetry.space_group_name_H-M   'P 1'
#
loop_
_entity.id
_entity.type
_entity.pdbx_description
1 polymer ?
#
loop_
_entity_poly.entity_id
_entity_poly.type
_entity_poly.pdbx_seq_one_letter_code
_entity_poly.pdbx_strand_id
1 'polypeptide(L)'
;EWSYEPLSDENQLEVLAMLMEWKMQNCDPEDIEKHDEICVSKNCVINYKELGLVGGVLRAEGKVVGFSIGERASNEDTFIVHIEKAFADIQGAYPMINQQFVIHEMENFKYVNREDDVGEPGLRKAKLSYHPEFLVEKGFAKRI
;
A
#
# COMPACT_ATOMS: atom_id res chain seq x y z
N GLU A 1 -2.09 3.92 21.95
CA GLU A 1 -3.01 2.83 21.55
C GLU A 1 -3.14 2.80 20.04
N TRP A 2 -3.16 1.60 19.43
CA TRP A 2 -3.33 1.44 17.99
C TRP A 2 -4.48 0.46 17.69
N SER A 3 -5.06 0.56 16.52
CA SER A 3 -6.08 -0.37 16.00
C SER A 3 -5.98 -0.52 14.49
N TYR A 4 -6.49 -1.64 14.00
CA TYR A 4 -6.63 -1.93 12.57
C TYR A 4 -8.12 -2.07 12.24
N GLU A 5 -8.50 -1.56 11.07
CA GLU A 5 -9.84 -1.73 10.52
C GLU A 5 -9.80 -1.87 8.99
N PRO A 6 -10.76 -2.55 8.37
CA PRO A 6 -10.87 -2.56 6.91
C PRO A 6 -11.17 -1.15 6.37
N LEU A 7 -10.68 -0.85 5.15
CA LEU A 7 -11.12 0.31 4.40
C LEU A 7 -12.63 0.21 4.11
N SER A 8 -13.36 1.25 4.41
CA SER A 8 -14.82 1.32 4.27
C SER A 8 -15.28 2.73 3.87
N ASP A 9 -16.54 2.86 3.51
CA ASP A 9 -17.13 4.17 3.21
C ASP A 9 -17.12 5.11 4.42
N GLU A 10 -17.06 4.57 5.64
CA GLU A 10 -17.04 5.35 6.89
C GLU A 10 -15.67 6.00 7.15
N ASN A 11 -14.56 5.32 6.79
CA ASN A 11 -13.21 5.82 7.04
C ASN A 11 -12.49 6.35 5.79
N GLN A 12 -13.08 6.22 4.62
CA GLN A 12 -12.51 6.62 3.33
C GLN A 12 -12.02 8.08 3.30
N LEU A 13 -12.79 9.00 3.84
CA LEU A 13 -12.42 10.42 3.89
C LEU A 13 -11.22 10.69 4.79
N GLU A 14 -11.11 9.99 5.91
CA GLU A 14 -9.96 10.08 6.79
C GLU A 14 -8.69 9.51 6.13
N VAL A 15 -8.82 8.43 5.36
CA VAL A 15 -7.71 7.86 4.58
C VAL A 15 -7.25 8.85 3.51
N LEU A 16 -8.16 9.51 2.81
CA LEU A 16 -7.83 10.56 1.85
C LEU A 16 -7.13 11.76 2.50
N ALA A 17 -7.60 12.19 3.67
CA ALA A 17 -6.95 13.26 4.44
C ALA A 17 -5.53 12.86 4.86
N MET A 18 -5.34 11.64 5.33
CA MET A 18 -4.02 11.09 5.66
C MET A 18 -3.09 11.08 4.43
N LEU A 19 -3.59 10.66 3.27
CA LEU A 19 -2.82 10.63 2.03
C LEU A 19 -2.37 12.04 1.60
N MET A 20 -3.22 13.05 1.76
CA MET A 20 -2.85 14.44 1.46
C MET A 20 -1.78 14.97 2.42
N GLU A 21 -1.89 14.66 3.71
CA GLU A 21 -0.87 15.00 4.70
C GLU A 21 0.47 14.29 4.41
N TRP A 22 0.41 13.01 4.03
CA TRP A 22 1.59 12.24 3.60
C TRP A 22 2.26 12.87 2.38
N LYS A 23 1.46 13.30 1.39
CA LYS A 23 1.95 14.03 0.21
C LYS A 23 2.71 15.28 0.60
N MET A 24 2.17 16.09 1.50
CA MET A 24 2.82 17.34 1.94
C MET A 24 4.16 17.07 2.63
N GLN A 25 4.29 15.95 3.34
CA GLN A 25 5.52 15.58 4.05
C GLN A 25 6.60 14.96 3.12
N ASN A 26 6.20 14.30 2.03
CA ASN A 26 7.10 13.42 1.27
C ASN A 26 7.28 13.81 -0.20
N CYS A 27 6.45 14.70 -0.76
CA CYS A 27 6.53 15.04 -2.17
C CYS A 27 7.08 16.45 -2.38
N ASP A 28 8.11 16.55 -3.23
CA ASP A 28 8.55 17.80 -3.78
C ASP A 28 7.51 18.29 -4.82
N PRO A 29 7.11 19.58 -4.82
CA PRO A 29 6.20 20.14 -5.83
C PRO A 29 6.63 19.92 -7.28
N GLU A 30 7.93 19.76 -7.53
CA GLU A 30 8.49 19.53 -8.86
C GLU A 30 8.59 18.06 -9.26
N ASP A 31 8.33 17.12 -8.34
CA ASP A 31 8.37 15.68 -8.60
C ASP A 31 7.08 15.18 -9.24
N ILE A 32 7.05 15.16 -10.57
CA ILE A 32 5.88 14.77 -11.36
C ILE A 32 5.51 13.30 -11.11
N GLU A 33 6.49 12.41 -11.01
CA GLU A 33 6.23 10.96 -10.83
C GLU A 33 5.54 10.68 -9.49
N LYS A 34 5.97 11.34 -8.42
CA LYS A 34 5.30 11.24 -7.12
C LYS A 34 3.90 11.85 -7.13
N HIS A 35 3.70 12.93 -7.88
CA HIS A 35 2.35 13.48 -8.07
C HIS A 35 1.41 12.49 -8.75
N ASP A 36 1.88 11.83 -9.81
CA ASP A 36 1.10 10.82 -10.51
C ASP A 36 0.79 9.62 -9.62
N GLU A 37 1.75 9.14 -8.84
CA GLU A 37 1.55 8.09 -7.84
C GLU A 37 0.46 8.46 -6.81
N ILE A 38 0.46 9.70 -6.33
CA ILE A 38 -0.57 10.19 -5.40
C ILE A 38 -1.94 10.25 -6.07
N CYS A 39 -2.04 10.66 -7.33
CA CYS A 39 -3.29 10.66 -8.08
C CYS A 39 -3.85 9.24 -8.23
N VAL A 40 -3.01 8.27 -8.56
CA VAL A 40 -3.39 6.85 -8.62
C VAL A 40 -3.86 6.35 -7.26
N SER A 41 -3.10 6.62 -6.21
CA SER A 41 -3.45 6.22 -4.83
C SER A 41 -4.79 6.81 -4.40
N LYS A 42 -5.04 8.07 -4.69
CA LYS A 42 -6.31 8.74 -4.42
C LYS A 42 -7.49 8.08 -5.15
N ASN A 43 -7.32 7.78 -6.44
CA ASN A 43 -8.33 7.07 -7.23
C ASN A 43 -8.63 5.68 -6.68
N CYS A 44 -7.62 4.94 -6.25
CA CYS A 44 -7.79 3.64 -5.63
C CYS A 44 -8.59 3.73 -4.32
N VAL A 45 -8.32 4.72 -3.48
CA VAL A 45 -9.08 4.93 -2.24
C VAL A 45 -10.54 5.31 -2.54
N ILE A 46 -10.77 6.20 -3.50
CA ILE A 46 -12.14 6.67 -3.83
C ILE A 46 -12.97 5.54 -4.45
N ASN A 47 -12.39 4.78 -5.37
CA ASN A 47 -13.09 3.79 -6.20
C ASN A 47 -12.77 2.35 -5.81
N TYR A 48 -12.36 2.09 -4.57
CA TYR A 48 -11.90 0.76 -4.16
C TYR A 48 -12.92 -0.35 -4.41
N LYS A 49 -14.22 -0.07 -4.24
CA LYS A 49 -15.30 -1.03 -4.50
C LYS A 49 -15.46 -1.36 -5.98
N GLU A 50 -15.55 -0.33 -6.83
CA GLU A 50 -15.70 -0.48 -8.28
C GLU A 50 -14.49 -1.16 -8.90
N LEU A 51 -13.30 -0.93 -8.36
CA LEU A 51 -12.05 -1.54 -8.80
C LEU A 51 -11.82 -2.94 -8.21
N GLY A 52 -12.69 -3.41 -7.31
CA GLY A 52 -12.52 -4.70 -6.64
C GLY A 52 -11.33 -4.75 -5.70
N LEU A 53 -10.92 -3.61 -5.15
CA LEU A 53 -9.79 -3.51 -4.24
C LEU A 53 -10.19 -3.75 -2.78
N VAL A 54 -9.26 -4.28 -2.02
CA VAL A 54 -9.35 -4.45 -0.57
C VAL A 54 -8.36 -3.51 0.09
N GLY A 55 -8.75 -2.85 1.14
CA GLY A 55 -7.89 -1.94 1.90
C GLY A 55 -7.92 -2.20 3.39
N GLY A 56 -6.82 -1.83 4.04
CA GLY A 56 -6.65 -1.84 5.50
C GLY A 56 -6.17 -0.50 6.00
N VAL A 57 -6.63 -0.12 7.17
CA VAL A 57 -6.38 1.19 7.80
C VAL A 57 -5.80 0.99 9.18
N LEU A 58 -4.69 1.65 9.46
CA LEU A 58 -4.05 1.67 10.78
C LEU A 58 -4.34 3.00 11.48
N ARG A 59 -4.83 2.91 12.71
CA ARG A 59 -4.98 4.07 13.60
C ARG A 59 -3.99 4.03 14.75
N ALA A 60 -3.52 5.20 15.14
CA ALA A 60 -2.82 5.42 16.39
C ALA A 60 -3.44 6.62 17.11
N GLU A 61 -3.77 6.45 18.38
CA GLU A 61 -4.46 7.46 19.19
C GLU A 61 -5.72 8.03 18.50
N GLY A 62 -6.47 7.16 17.81
CA GLY A 62 -7.70 7.51 17.10
C GLY A 62 -7.50 8.15 15.71
N LYS A 63 -6.29 8.50 15.32
CA LYS A 63 -5.97 9.12 14.02
C LYS A 63 -5.50 8.07 13.01
N VAL A 64 -5.92 8.17 11.75
CA VAL A 64 -5.38 7.34 10.67
C VAL A 64 -3.92 7.70 10.42
N VAL A 65 -3.03 6.72 10.55
CA VAL A 65 -1.57 6.89 10.43
C VAL A 65 -0.94 6.06 9.32
N GLY A 66 -1.71 5.16 8.74
CA GLY A 66 -1.28 4.35 7.61
C GLY A 66 -2.44 3.61 6.96
N PHE A 67 -2.23 3.21 5.70
CA PHE A 67 -3.16 2.35 4.97
C PHE A 67 -2.45 1.52 3.93
N SER A 68 -3.05 0.39 3.57
CA SER A 68 -2.64 -0.44 2.45
C SER A 68 -3.84 -0.77 1.57
N ILE A 69 -3.60 -0.92 0.27
CA ILE A 69 -4.60 -1.33 -0.70
C ILE A 69 -4.00 -2.37 -1.63
N GLY A 70 -4.78 -3.39 -1.95
CA GLY A 70 -4.37 -4.44 -2.86
C GLY A 70 -5.54 -5.24 -3.39
N GLU A 71 -5.23 -6.30 -4.13
CA GLU A 71 -6.20 -7.19 -4.74
C GLU A 71 -5.68 -8.60 -4.94
N ARG A 72 -6.58 -9.54 -5.20
CA ARG A 72 -6.23 -10.88 -5.66
C ARG A 72 -5.62 -10.82 -7.05
N ALA A 73 -4.51 -11.50 -7.26
CA ALA A 73 -3.96 -11.71 -8.60
C ALA A 73 -4.81 -12.70 -9.42
N SER A 74 -4.60 -12.71 -10.73
CA SER A 74 -5.31 -13.60 -11.66
C SER A 74 -5.08 -15.10 -11.40
N ASN A 75 -3.99 -15.46 -10.74
CA ASN A 75 -3.64 -16.85 -10.41
C ASN A 75 -4.30 -17.39 -9.12
N GLU A 76 -5.14 -16.60 -8.48
CA GLU A 76 -5.94 -16.93 -7.28
C GLU A 76 -5.18 -17.24 -5.98
N ASP A 77 -3.91 -17.63 -6.01
CA ASP A 77 -3.13 -17.94 -4.80
C ASP A 77 -2.18 -16.83 -4.36
N THR A 78 -2.17 -15.72 -5.09
CA THR A 78 -1.36 -14.53 -4.78
C THR A 78 -2.24 -13.31 -4.53
N PHE A 79 -1.92 -12.57 -3.47
CA PHE A 79 -2.46 -11.23 -3.24
C PHE A 79 -1.39 -10.19 -3.60
N ILE A 80 -1.79 -9.13 -4.30
CA ILE A 80 -0.90 -8.04 -4.71
C ILE A 80 -1.17 -6.82 -3.85
N VAL A 81 -0.14 -6.30 -3.18
CA VAL A 81 -0.20 -5.03 -2.47
C VAL A 81 0.26 -3.93 -3.41
N HIS A 82 -0.67 -3.08 -3.86
CA HIS A 82 -0.39 -1.99 -4.78
C HIS A 82 0.09 -0.72 -4.08
N ILE A 83 -0.51 -0.41 -2.92
CA ILE A 83 -0.27 0.84 -2.21
C ILE A 83 -0.08 0.53 -0.74
N GLU A 84 0.97 1.09 -0.16
CA GLU A 84 1.23 1.09 1.28
C GLU A 84 1.83 2.43 1.66
N LYS A 85 1.13 3.18 2.49
CA LYS A 85 1.55 4.49 2.97
C LYS A 85 1.39 4.55 4.49
N ALA A 86 2.39 5.07 5.16
CA ALA A 86 2.32 5.36 6.59
C ALA A 86 3.17 6.59 6.92
N PHE A 87 2.91 7.24 8.04
CA PHE A 87 3.75 8.34 8.52
C PHE A 87 5.06 7.78 9.06
N ALA A 88 6.19 8.23 8.47
CA ALA A 88 7.52 7.75 8.84
C ALA A 88 7.98 8.21 10.23
N ASP A 89 7.45 9.31 10.74
CA ASP A 89 7.70 9.83 12.08
C ASP A 89 6.98 9.03 13.19
N ILE A 90 6.03 8.18 12.82
CA ILE A 90 5.38 7.25 13.75
C ILE A 90 6.12 5.92 13.71
N GLN A 91 6.90 5.67 14.75
CA GLN A 91 7.71 4.47 14.85
C GLN A 91 6.87 3.20 14.71
N GLY A 92 7.29 2.35 13.78
CA GLY A 92 6.64 1.05 13.54
C GLY A 92 5.37 1.10 12.69
N ALA A 93 4.92 2.27 12.21
CA ALA A 93 3.68 2.37 11.44
C ALA A 93 3.73 1.55 10.14
N TYR A 94 4.81 1.64 9.35
CA TYR A 94 4.97 0.85 8.13
C TYR A 94 4.97 -0.67 8.36
N PRO A 95 5.80 -1.23 9.24
CA PRO A 95 5.75 -2.67 9.50
C PRO A 95 4.43 -3.11 10.13
N MET A 96 3.78 -2.27 10.93
CA MET A 96 2.51 -2.60 11.54
C MET A 96 1.37 -2.66 10.51
N ILE A 97 1.23 -1.67 9.63
CA ILE A 97 0.19 -1.72 8.59
C ILE A 97 0.41 -2.91 7.66
N ASN A 98 1.66 -3.21 7.28
CA ASN A 98 1.98 -4.38 6.49
C ASN A 98 1.57 -5.68 7.18
N GLN A 99 1.99 -5.87 8.41
CA GLN A 99 1.67 -7.06 9.19
C GLN A 99 0.15 -7.26 9.37
N GLN A 100 -0.54 -6.20 9.77
CA GLN A 100 -1.98 -6.29 10.03
C GLN A 100 -2.78 -6.52 8.74
N PHE A 101 -2.38 -5.89 7.65
CA PHE A 101 -3.02 -6.10 6.35
C PHE A 101 -2.87 -7.55 5.89
N VAL A 102 -1.68 -8.13 6.03
CA VAL A 102 -1.45 -9.56 5.72
C VAL A 102 -2.30 -10.47 6.62
N ILE A 103 -2.29 -10.24 7.94
CA ILE A 103 -3.03 -11.07 8.89
C ILE A 103 -4.54 -11.05 8.60
N HIS A 104 -5.11 -9.88 8.32
CA HIS A 104 -6.56 -9.73 8.20
C HIS A 104 -7.12 -10.03 6.80
N GLU A 105 -6.34 -9.75 5.74
CA GLU A 105 -6.87 -9.78 4.38
C GLU A 105 -6.28 -10.90 3.52
N MET A 106 -5.20 -11.56 3.97
CA MET A 106 -4.44 -12.48 3.12
C MET A 106 -4.34 -13.90 3.67
N GLU A 107 -5.12 -14.26 4.68
CA GLU A 107 -5.10 -15.58 5.32
C GLU A 107 -5.28 -16.74 4.32
N ASN A 108 -6.07 -16.55 3.28
CA ASN A 108 -6.38 -17.55 2.27
C ASN A 108 -5.45 -17.53 1.06
N PHE A 109 -4.41 -16.71 1.08
CA PHE A 109 -3.45 -16.61 -0.02
C PHE A 109 -2.13 -17.29 0.33
N LYS A 110 -1.55 -17.98 -0.64
CA LYS A 110 -0.26 -18.64 -0.49
C LYS A 110 0.91 -17.65 -0.52
N TYR A 111 0.79 -16.63 -1.36
CA TYR A 111 1.81 -15.61 -1.58
C TYR A 111 1.26 -14.19 -1.47
N VAL A 112 2.13 -13.29 -1.06
CA VAL A 112 1.90 -11.84 -1.10
C VAL A 112 2.95 -11.21 -2.02
N ASN A 113 2.50 -10.59 -3.11
CA ASN A 113 3.34 -9.85 -4.03
C ASN A 113 3.35 -8.36 -3.62
N ARG A 114 4.52 -7.86 -3.26
CA ARG A 114 4.71 -6.45 -2.85
C ARG A 114 5.24 -5.57 -3.98
N GLU A 115 5.15 -6.06 -5.23
CA GLU A 115 5.62 -5.38 -6.43
C GLU A 115 7.11 -5.01 -6.40
N ASP A 116 7.58 -4.17 -7.33
CA ASP A 116 8.99 -3.83 -7.43
C ASP A 116 9.38 -2.63 -6.55
N ASP A 117 10.67 -2.34 -6.53
CA ASP A 117 11.24 -1.23 -5.78
C ASP A 117 11.47 0.03 -6.65
N VAL A 118 11.05 0.00 -7.90
CA VAL A 118 11.21 1.05 -8.92
C VAL A 118 12.62 1.64 -9.01
N GLY A 119 13.64 0.87 -8.59
CA GLY A 119 15.02 1.32 -8.55
C GLY A 119 15.42 2.13 -7.31
N GLU A 120 14.53 2.31 -6.35
CA GLU A 120 14.77 3.05 -5.10
C GLU A 120 15.54 2.19 -4.09
N PRO A 121 16.82 2.53 -3.74
CA PRO A 121 17.64 1.70 -2.84
C PRO A 121 17.04 1.52 -1.45
N GLY A 122 16.40 2.53 -0.90
CA GLY A 122 15.75 2.47 0.40
C GLY A 122 14.55 1.53 0.40
N LEU A 123 13.73 1.58 -0.64
CA LEU A 123 12.59 0.70 -0.82
C LEU A 123 13.02 -0.74 -1.06
N ARG A 124 14.07 -0.96 -1.85
CA ARG A 124 14.69 -2.29 -2.06
C ARG A 124 15.15 -2.90 -0.75
N LYS A 125 15.90 -2.14 0.06
CA LYS A 125 16.36 -2.58 1.38
C LYS A 125 15.18 -2.97 2.29
N ALA A 126 14.14 -2.15 2.32
CA ALA A 126 12.94 -2.42 3.12
C ALA A 126 12.24 -3.71 2.65
N LYS A 127 12.04 -3.89 1.34
CA LYS A 127 11.40 -5.09 0.79
C LYS A 127 12.23 -6.36 1.01
N LEU A 128 13.54 -6.30 0.82
CA LEU A 128 14.43 -7.44 1.09
C LEU A 128 14.51 -7.81 2.57
N SER A 129 14.26 -6.88 3.48
CA SER A 129 14.23 -7.16 4.92
C SER A 129 13.12 -8.11 5.35
N TYR A 130 12.09 -8.30 4.50
CA TYR A 130 11.02 -9.29 4.70
C TYR A 130 11.40 -10.70 4.23
N HIS A 131 12.63 -10.92 3.74
CA HIS A 131 13.13 -12.21 3.26
C HIS A 131 12.20 -12.86 2.23
N PRO A 132 12.04 -12.24 1.04
CA PRO A 132 11.12 -12.74 0.02
C PRO A 132 11.45 -14.18 -0.38
N GLU A 133 10.43 -15.00 -0.57
CA GLU A 133 10.55 -16.41 -0.98
C GLU A 133 11.21 -16.51 -2.37
N PHE A 134 10.81 -15.63 -3.28
CA PHE A 134 11.42 -15.51 -4.61
C PHE A 134 11.15 -14.13 -5.22
N LEU A 135 11.93 -13.79 -6.24
CA LEU A 135 11.74 -12.58 -7.04
C LEU A 135 11.08 -12.95 -8.35
N VAL A 136 9.97 -12.29 -8.70
CA VAL A 136 9.27 -12.51 -9.96
C VAL A 136 10.05 -11.87 -11.10
N GLU A 137 10.38 -12.65 -12.13
CA GLU A 137 10.98 -12.12 -13.35
C GLU A 137 9.95 -11.34 -14.17
N LYS A 138 10.32 -10.14 -14.59
CA LYS A 138 9.48 -9.26 -15.42
C LYS A 138 10.12 -9.06 -16.78
N GLY A 139 9.31 -8.97 -17.82
CA GLY A 139 9.72 -8.68 -19.18
C GLY A 139 8.82 -7.65 -19.84
N PHE A 140 9.31 -7.07 -20.93
CA PHE A 140 8.54 -6.15 -21.76
C PHE A 140 8.13 -6.84 -23.06
N ALA A 141 6.82 -6.79 -23.37
CA ALA A 141 6.31 -7.22 -24.66
C ALA A 141 6.00 -6.00 -25.53
N LYS A 142 6.54 -6.00 -26.76
CA LYS A 142 6.20 -4.99 -27.77
C LYS A 142 5.43 -5.64 -28.91
N ARG A 143 4.43 -4.95 -29.43
CA ARG A 143 3.75 -5.34 -30.65
C ARG A 143 4.70 -5.11 -31.83
N ILE A 144 4.85 -6.12 -32.67
CA ILE A 144 5.63 -6.06 -33.92
C ILE A 144 4.82 -5.35 -34.99
#